data_358f7541a7ef6134b77670638008f827
#
_entry.id   358f7541a7ef6134b77670638008f827
#
_cell.length_a   1.000
_cell.length_b   1.000
_cell.length_c   1.000
_cell.angle_alpha   90.00
_cell.angle_beta   90.00
_cell.angle_gamma   90.00
#
_symmetry.space_group_name_H-M   'P 1'
#
loop_
_entity.id
_entity.type
_entity.pdbx_description
1 polymer ?
#
loop_
_entity_poly.entity_id
_entity_poly.type
_entity_poly.pdbx_seq_one_letter_code
_entity_poly.pdbx_strand_id
1 'polypeptide(L)'
;MLVDNKILPVLVIHDQKKAIDLAKCLYDSGIRNIEIALRTDSSKKSVDNIVNSQIPMNVGIGTILTIDDLIFAKQVGANFGLSPSADALIIKKSIELDFNFIPGISTPTDISLAIKYGINKLKFFPAENLGGMDYLNTINSPFKHLNLKYVALGGINQTNFTKYLKSDNIIGVGGSWIAEEILIKNNNWSEISIRAKKLLELSV
;
A
#
# COMPACT_ATOMS: atom_id res chain seq x y z
N MET A 1 -3.59 -10.24 -4.01
CA MET A 1 -2.88 -9.26 -3.19
C MET A 1 -1.75 -8.67 -4.01
N LEU A 2 -0.57 -8.26 -3.52
CA LEU A 2 0.45 -7.75 -4.45
C LEU A 2 0.85 -8.83 -5.45
N VAL A 3 1.05 -8.43 -6.71
CA VAL A 3 1.37 -9.31 -7.83
C VAL A 3 2.74 -8.96 -8.42
N ASP A 4 3.44 -9.94 -8.98
CA ASP A 4 4.71 -9.85 -9.70
C ASP A 4 5.91 -9.32 -8.89
N ASN A 5 5.76 -8.22 -8.17
CA ASN A 5 6.83 -7.65 -7.35
C ASN A 5 6.30 -7.06 -6.04
N LYS A 6 7.23 -6.80 -5.11
CA LYS A 6 6.89 -6.28 -3.78
C LYS A 6 6.83 -4.74 -3.72
N ILE A 7 6.96 -4.03 -4.84
CA ILE A 7 7.01 -2.55 -4.85
C ILE A 7 5.59 -1.99 -4.87
N LEU A 8 5.31 -1.04 -3.97
CA LEU A 8 4.00 -0.42 -3.78
C LEU A 8 4.12 1.11 -3.71
N PRO A 9 4.04 1.83 -4.84
CA PRO A 9 3.87 3.27 -4.83
C PRO A 9 2.58 3.68 -4.12
N VAL A 10 2.69 4.64 -3.20
CA VAL A 10 1.56 5.28 -2.53
C VAL A 10 1.30 6.62 -3.21
N LEU A 11 0.14 6.75 -3.82
CA LEU A 11 -0.23 7.87 -4.67
C LEU A 11 -1.21 8.80 -3.95
N VAL A 12 -0.87 10.09 -3.90
CA VAL A 12 -1.76 11.17 -3.47
C VAL A 12 -2.07 12.03 -4.69
N ILE A 13 -3.30 11.93 -5.21
CA ILE A 13 -3.71 12.52 -6.49
C ILE A 13 -4.66 13.68 -6.23
N HIS A 14 -4.24 14.90 -6.57
CA HIS A 14 -5.05 16.12 -6.41
C HIS A 14 -5.86 16.48 -7.66
N ASP A 15 -5.52 15.92 -8.82
CA ASP A 15 -6.24 16.11 -10.07
C ASP A 15 -6.52 14.76 -10.72
N GLN A 16 -7.79 14.37 -10.69
CA GLN A 16 -8.26 13.09 -11.24
C GLN A 16 -8.00 12.90 -12.74
N LYS A 17 -7.78 13.99 -13.49
CA LYS A 17 -7.46 13.93 -14.93
C LYS A 17 -6.08 13.32 -15.19
N LYS A 18 -5.19 13.37 -14.20
CA LYS A 18 -3.83 12.81 -14.26
C LYS A 18 -3.74 11.34 -13.86
N ALA A 19 -4.81 10.79 -13.32
CA ALA A 19 -4.81 9.47 -12.71
C ALA A 19 -4.46 8.36 -13.70
N ILE A 20 -5.02 8.39 -14.91
CA ILE A 20 -4.78 7.38 -15.95
C ILE A 20 -3.35 7.48 -16.48
N ASP A 21 -2.86 8.70 -16.77
CA ASP A 21 -1.50 8.90 -17.29
C ASP A 21 -0.45 8.46 -16.26
N LEU A 22 -0.68 8.74 -14.97
CA LEU A 22 0.17 8.29 -13.88
C LEU A 22 0.19 6.75 -13.79
N ALA A 23 -0.97 6.11 -13.80
CA ALA A 23 -1.07 4.66 -13.76
C ALA A 23 -0.39 4.01 -14.97
N LYS A 24 -0.58 4.58 -16.17
CA LYS A 24 0.08 4.13 -17.39
C LYS A 24 1.60 4.27 -17.29
N CYS A 25 2.10 5.42 -16.84
CA CYS A 25 3.53 5.67 -16.65
C CYS A 25 4.16 4.64 -15.71
N LEU A 26 3.52 4.36 -14.57
CA LEU A 26 3.99 3.36 -13.60
C LEU A 26 3.94 1.94 -14.18
N TYR A 27 2.86 1.59 -14.89
CA TYR A 27 2.71 0.29 -15.51
C TYR A 27 3.76 0.03 -16.59
N ASP A 28 3.98 1.00 -17.50
CA ASP A 28 4.98 0.94 -18.56
C ASP A 28 6.42 0.88 -17.98
N SER A 29 6.60 1.37 -16.77
CA SER A 29 7.86 1.28 -16.01
C SER A 29 8.06 -0.05 -15.28
N GLY A 30 7.11 -0.98 -15.36
CA GLY A 30 7.19 -2.31 -14.73
C GLY A 30 6.52 -2.42 -13.35
N ILE A 31 5.95 -1.33 -12.81
CA ILE A 31 5.14 -1.39 -11.58
C ILE A 31 3.82 -2.10 -11.88
N ARG A 32 3.42 -3.00 -10.98
CA ARG A 32 2.17 -3.76 -11.11
C ARG A 32 1.18 -3.47 -10.00
N ASN A 33 1.63 -2.88 -8.90
CA ASN A 33 0.82 -2.59 -7.73
C ASN A 33 0.88 -1.09 -7.42
N ILE A 34 -0.25 -0.48 -7.11
CA ILE A 34 -0.35 0.91 -6.62
C ILE A 34 -1.32 0.99 -5.45
N GLU A 35 -1.05 1.90 -4.51
CA GLU A 35 -1.97 2.31 -3.45
C GLU A 35 -2.41 3.74 -3.71
N ILE A 36 -3.70 3.99 -3.88
CA ILE A 36 -4.25 5.36 -3.97
C ILE A 36 -4.79 5.73 -2.60
N ALA A 37 -4.17 6.73 -1.97
CA ALA A 37 -4.56 7.19 -0.64
C ALA A 37 -5.80 8.08 -0.70
N LEU A 38 -6.84 7.80 0.11
CA LEU A 38 -8.05 8.62 0.24
C LEU A 38 -7.77 9.88 1.07
N ARG A 39 -6.93 10.78 0.56
CA ARG A 39 -6.48 11.99 1.26
C ARG A 39 -6.84 13.29 0.55
N THR A 40 -7.47 13.20 -0.61
CA THR A 40 -7.87 14.36 -1.42
C THR A 40 -9.29 14.19 -1.94
N ASP A 41 -9.96 15.29 -2.27
CA ASP A 41 -11.31 15.25 -2.86
C ASP A 41 -11.33 14.52 -4.21
N SER A 42 -10.21 14.49 -4.92
CA SER A 42 -10.05 13.81 -6.19
C SER A 42 -9.78 12.30 -6.07
N SER A 43 -9.49 11.80 -4.87
CA SER A 43 -9.03 10.42 -4.67
C SER A 43 -10.01 9.38 -5.18
N LYS A 44 -11.28 9.46 -4.77
CA LYS A 44 -12.31 8.48 -5.15
C LYS A 44 -12.53 8.44 -6.66
N LYS A 45 -12.55 9.61 -7.32
CA LYS A 45 -12.70 9.66 -8.77
C LYS A 45 -11.44 9.19 -9.51
N SER A 46 -10.26 9.43 -8.92
CA SER A 46 -8.99 8.91 -9.46
C SER A 46 -8.95 7.37 -9.43
N VAL A 47 -9.41 6.76 -8.33
CA VAL A 47 -9.56 5.31 -8.23
C VAL A 47 -10.50 4.79 -9.32
N ASP A 48 -11.69 5.36 -9.41
CA ASP A 48 -12.70 4.98 -10.41
C ASP A 48 -12.14 5.06 -11.84
N ASN A 49 -11.44 6.13 -12.18
CA ASN A 49 -10.83 6.30 -13.49
C ASN A 49 -9.77 5.21 -13.78
N ILE A 50 -8.93 4.86 -12.81
CA ILE A 50 -7.87 3.85 -13.02
C ILE A 50 -8.46 2.44 -13.07
N VAL A 51 -9.36 2.09 -12.18
CA VAL A 51 -9.97 0.74 -12.13
C VAL A 51 -10.77 0.47 -13.41
N ASN A 52 -11.48 1.47 -13.94
CA ASN A 52 -12.25 1.35 -15.18
C ASN A 52 -11.40 1.56 -16.45
N SER A 53 -10.09 1.88 -16.30
CA SER A 53 -9.17 1.90 -17.42
C SER A 53 -8.82 0.46 -17.84
N GLN A 54 -8.31 0.29 -19.06
CA GLN A 54 -7.84 -1.02 -19.51
C GLN A 54 -6.39 -1.32 -19.09
N ILE A 55 -5.83 -0.54 -18.15
CA ILE A 55 -4.49 -0.79 -17.61
C ILE A 55 -4.60 -1.94 -16.59
N PRO A 56 -3.90 -3.07 -16.79
CA PRO A 56 -4.02 -4.22 -15.88
C PRO A 56 -3.20 -4.00 -14.60
N MET A 57 -3.51 -2.91 -13.90
CA MET A 57 -2.89 -2.52 -12.64
C MET A 57 -3.61 -3.16 -11.47
N ASN A 58 -2.86 -3.68 -10.53
CA ASN A 58 -3.37 -4.15 -9.24
C ASN A 58 -3.55 -2.94 -8.32
N VAL A 59 -4.79 -2.47 -8.18
CA VAL A 59 -5.14 -1.22 -7.50
C VAL A 59 -5.55 -1.48 -6.07
N GLY A 60 -4.81 -0.89 -5.12
CA GLY A 60 -5.18 -0.81 -3.71
C GLY A 60 -5.68 0.58 -3.33
N ILE A 61 -6.50 0.62 -2.31
CA ILE A 61 -6.96 1.87 -1.69
C ILE A 61 -6.34 1.99 -0.31
N GLY A 62 -5.60 3.08 -0.09
CA GLY A 62 -5.01 3.41 1.22
C GLY A 62 -5.81 4.47 1.97
N THR A 63 -5.48 4.59 3.26
CA THR A 63 -6.13 5.54 4.16
C THR A 63 -7.64 5.27 4.30
N ILE A 64 -8.00 3.98 4.36
CA ILE A 64 -9.35 3.56 4.74
C ILE A 64 -9.52 3.83 6.22
N LEU A 65 -10.35 4.80 6.58
CA LEU A 65 -10.60 5.24 7.97
C LEU A 65 -12.02 4.98 8.43
N THR A 66 -12.93 4.68 7.51
CA THR A 66 -14.35 4.46 7.78
C THR A 66 -14.86 3.20 7.10
N ILE A 67 -16.01 2.71 7.57
CA ILE A 67 -16.73 1.61 6.90
C ILE A 67 -17.16 2.03 5.49
N ASP A 68 -17.55 3.30 5.30
CA ASP A 68 -17.96 3.81 4.00
C ASP A 68 -16.80 3.83 2.99
N ASP A 69 -15.58 4.13 3.43
CA ASP A 69 -14.38 4.02 2.58
C ASP A 69 -14.10 2.57 2.16
N LEU A 70 -14.32 1.63 3.09
CA LEU A 70 -14.16 0.21 2.81
C LEU A 70 -15.22 -0.30 1.81
N ILE A 71 -16.48 0.11 2.00
CA ILE A 71 -17.58 -0.22 1.08
C ILE A 71 -17.28 0.35 -0.31
N PHE A 72 -16.86 1.61 -0.38
CA PHE A 72 -16.43 2.23 -1.64
C PHE A 72 -15.31 1.41 -2.30
N ALA A 73 -14.29 1.02 -1.54
CA ALA A 73 -13.17 0.23 -2.08
C ALA A 73 -13.63 -1.08 -2.71
N LYS A 74 -14.55 -1.80 -2.07
CA LYS A 74 -15.14 -3.04 -2.61
C LYS A 74 -15.99 -2.77 -3.85
N GLN A 75 -16.85 -1.76 -3.81
CA GLN A 75 -17.80 -1.44 -4.89
C GLN A 75 -17.10 -0.96 -6.16
N VAL A 76 -16.04 -0.17 -6.05
CA VAL A 76 -15.30 0.33 -7.20
C VAL A 76 -14.44 -0.77 -7.87
N GLY A 77 -14.32 -1.93 -7.25
CA GLY A 77 -13.54 -3.05 -7.78
C GLY A 77 -12.04 -2.98 -7.46
N ALA A 78 -11.65 -2.27 -6.40
CA ALA A 78 -10.27 -2.30 -5.94
C ALA A 78 -9.85 -3.72 -5.49
N ASN A 79 -8.59 -4.08 -5.72
CA ASN A 79 -8.08 -5.41 -5.45
C ASN A 79 -7.77 -5.63 -3.96
N PHE A 80 -7.43 -4.58 -3.23
CA PHE A 80 -7.13 -4.61 -1.80
C PHE A 80 -7.29 -3.23 -1.15
N GLY A 81 -7.37 -3.21 0.17
CA GLY A 81 -7.45 -1.99 0.96
C GLY A 81 -6.44 -1.97 2.11
N LEU A 82 -5.99 -0.78 2.49
CA LEU A 82 -5.09 -0.57 3.62
C LEU A 82 -5.58 0.58 4.51
N SER A 83 -5.39 0.42 5.81
CA SER A 83 -5.58 1.50 6.79
C SER A 83 -4.26 1.87 7.47
N PRO A 84 -4.17 3.03 8.11
CA PRO A 84 -3.01 3.38 8.94
C PRO A 84 -3.05 2.71 10.32
N SER A 85 -4.18 2.16 10.73
CA SER A 85 -4.41 1.59 12.06
C SER A 85 -5.27 0.33 12.00
N ALA A 86 -5.29 -0.45 13.07
CA ALA A 86 -6.18 -1.59 13.25
C ALA A 86 -7.48 -1.13 13.93
N ASP A 87 -8.57 -1.07 13.19
CA ASP A 87 -9.91 -0.82 13.71
C ASP A 87 -10.77 -2.08 13.64
N ALA A 88 -11.33 -2.48 14.76
CA ALA A 88 -12.09 -3.72 14.89
C ALA A 88 -13.36 -3.76 14.01
N LEU A 89 -14.03 -2.61 13.85
CA LEU A 89 -15.26 -2.52 13.06
C LEU A 89 -14.96 -2.60 11.56
N ILE A 90 -13.90 -1.92 11.12
CA ILE A 90 -13.46 -1.96 9.74
C ILE A 90 -12.95 -3.36 9.38
N ILE A 91 -12.15 -4.00 10.27
CA ILE A 91 -11.67 -5.37 10.08
C ILE A 91 -12.87 -6.34 9.95
N LYS A 92 -13.81 -6.27 10.90
CA LYS A 92 -15.01 -7.12 10.85
C LYS A 92 -15.79 -6.93 9.54
N LYS A 93 -15.99 -5.67 9.16
CA LYS A 93 -16.70 -5.34 7.91
C LYS A 93 -15.97 -5.83 6.66
N SER A 94 -14.64 -5.81 6.65
CA SER A 94 -13.86 -6.31 5.52
C SER A 94 -14.06 -7.82 5.30
N ILE A 95 -14.20 -8.59 6.38
CA ILE A 95 -14.49 -10.02 6.34
C ILE A 95 -15.91 -10.26 5.82
N GLU A 96 -16.90 -9.51 6.31
CA GLU A 96 -18.29 -9.59 5.83
C GLU A 96 -18.42 -9.31 4.32
N LEU A 97 -17.58 -8.40 3.81
CA LEU A 97 -17.55 -8.03 2.39
C LEU A 97 -16.69 -8.97 1.53
N ASP A 98 -16.00 -9.93 2.13
CA ASP A 98 -14.96 -10.73 1.44
C ASP A 98 -14.01 -9.82 0.66
N PHE A 99 -13.40 -8.85 1.38
CA PHE A 99 -12.49 -7.87 0.79
C PHE A 99 -11.09 -8.00 1.40
N ASN A 100 -10.08 -8.03 0.54
CA ASN A 100 -8.67 -8.11 0.94
C ASN A 100 -8.26 -6.83 1.68
N PHE A 101 -8.37 -6.82 3.00
CA PHE A 101 -8.03 -5.67 3.83
C PHE A 101 -6.78 -5.93 4.66
N ILE A 102 -5.90 -4.93 4.73
CA ILE A 102 -4.61 -4.96 5.39
C ILE A 102 -4.59 -3.86 6.44
N PRO A 103 -4.96 -4.17 7.71
CA PRO A 103 -4.96 -3.19 8.79
C PRO A 103 -3.54 -2.75 9.15
N GLY A 104 -3.40 -1.46 9.52
CA GLY A 104 -2.15 -0.89 10.00
C GLY A 104 -1.84 -1.35 11.43
N ILE A 105 -0.56 -1.64 11.70
CA ILE A 105 -0.07 -2.00 13.03
C ILE A 105 1.18 -1.20 13.38
N SER A 106 1.32 -0.89 14.65
CA SER A 106 2.51 -0.29 15.25
C SER A 106 2.91 -0.97 16.55
N THR A 107 2.03 -1.76 17.18
CA THR A 107 2.24 -2.40 18.47
C THR A 107 1.82 -3.87 18.46
N PRO A 108 2.27 -4.68 19.45
CA PRO A 108 1.76 -6.03 19.65
C PRO A 108 0.24 -6.11 19.88
N THR A 109 -0.36 -5.06 20.45
CA THR A 109 -1.82 -4.98 20.64
C THR A 109 -2.56 -4.95 19.30
N ASP A 110 -2.05 -4.20 18.33
CA ASP A 110 -2.63 -4.13 16.99
C ASP A 110 -2.53 -5.48 16.28
N ILE A 111 -1.37 -6.16 16.41
CA ILE A 111 -1.17 -7.52 15.89
C ILE A 111 -2.20 -8.46 16.51
N SER A 112 -2.35 -8.45 17.85
CA SER A 112 -3.30 -9.30 18.56
C SER A 112 -4.74 -9.06 18.14
N LEU A 113 -5.10 -7.78 17.89
CA LEU A 113 -6.42 -7.43 17.37
C LEU A 113 -6.66 -8.04 15.98
N ALA A 114 -5.70 -7.88 15.07
CA ALA A 114 -5.84 -8.38 13.70
C ALA A 114 -5.96 -9.92 13.65
N ILE A 115 -5.09 -10.64 14.38
CA ILE A 115 -5.12 -12.12 14.42
C ILE A 115 -6.39 -12.68 15.07
N LYS A 116 -7.00 -11.96 16.03
CA LYS A 116 -8.31 -12.33 16.62
C LYS A 116 -9.41 -12.48 15.56
N TYR A 117 -9.28 -11.72 14.47
CA TYR A 117 -10.20 -11.77 13.32
C TYR A 117 -9.65 -12.63 12.15
N GLY A 118 -8.58 -13.37 12.35
CA GLY A 118 -8.00 -14.23 11.31
C GLY A 118 -7.17 -13.50 10.26
N ILE A 119 -6.87 -12.20 10.46
CA ILE A 119 -6.05 -11.42 9.53
C ILE A 119 -4.57 -11.74 9.78
N ASN A 120 -3.87 -12.15 8.74
CA ASN A 120 -2.44 -12.50 8.80
C ASN A 120 -1.55 -11.62 7.90
N LYS A 121 -2.14 -10.65 7.20
CA LYS A 121 -1.44 -9.66 6.38
C LYS A 121 -1.66 -8.28 6.98
N LEU A 122 -0.59 -7.60 7.35
CA LEU A 122 -0.60 -6.40 8.17
C LEU A 122 0.22 -5.29 7.49
N LYS A 123 -0.19 -4.04 7.66
CA LYS A 123 0.59 -2.88 7.24
C LYS A 123 1.43 -2.41 8.41
N PHE A 124 2.75 -2.55 8.33
CA PHE A 124 3.66 -1.97 9.31
C PHE A 124 3.86 -0.48 9.00
N PHE A 125 3.30 0.38 9.87
CA PHE A 125 3.26 1.83 9.64
C PHE A 125 3.23 2.61 10.96
N PRO A 126 3.97 3.74 11.07
CA PRO A 126 4.98 4.25 10.12
C PRO A 126 6.34 3.57 10.33
N ALA A 127 6.78 2.73 9.39
CA ALA A 127 7.85 1.76 9.56
C ALA A 127 9.19 2.32 10.07
N GLU A 128 9.77 3.32 9.38
CA GLU A 128 11.06 3.88 9.77
C GLU A 128 11.01 4.67 11.07
N ASN A 129 9.92 5.41 11.31
CA ASN A 129 9.76 6.19 12.53
C ASN A 129 9.64 5.33 13.78
N LEU A 130 9.19 4.09 13.64
CA LEU A 130 9.09 3.11 14.73
C LEU A 130 10.39 2.35 14.99
N GLY A 131 11.42 2.49 14.14
CA GLY A 131 12.68 1.76 14.26
C GLY A 131 12.91 0.69 13.18
N GLY A 132 12.09 0.70 12.12
CA GLY A 132 12.29 -0.15 10.94
C GLY A 132 12.21 -1.64 11.21
N MET A 133 13.06 -2.42 10.53
CA MET A 133 13.05 -3.89 10.62
C MET A 133 13.40 -4.42 12.00
N ASP A 134 14.24 -3.72 12.77
CA ASP A 134 14.64 -4.16 14.12
C ASP A 134 13.44 -4.11 15.07
N TYR A 135 12.67 -3.04 15.00
CA TYR A 135 11.44 -2.94 15.77
C TYR A 135 10.40 -3.98 15.32
N LEU A 136 10.17 -4.11 14.01
CA LEU A 136 9.23 -5.10 13.49
C LEU A 136 9.58 -6.53 13.93
N ASN A 137 10.87 -6.91 13.86
CA ASN A 137 11.34 -8.23 14.29
C ASN A 137 11.09 -8.45 15.78
N THR A 138 11.28 -7.40 16.59
CA THR A 138 11.05 -7.46 18.04
C THR A 138 9.58 -7.70 18.36
N ILE A 139 8.67 -6.89 17.83
CA ILE A 139 7.24 -7.02 18.09
C ILE A 139 6.62 -8.28 17.47
N ASN A 140 7.19 -8.77 16.35
CA ASN A 140 6.74 -10.01 15.70
C ASN A 140 7.25 -11.27 16.40
N SER A 141 8.27 -11.18 17.25
CA SER A 141 8.90 -12.35 17.88
C SER A 141 7.91 -13.30 18.58
N PRO A 142 6.94 -12.82 19.39
CA PRO A 142 5.94 -13.67 20.02
C PRO A 142 4.98 -14.35 19.03
N PHE A 143 4.85 -13.81 17.82
CA PHE A 143 3.90 -14.23 16.79
C PHE A 143 4.53 -15.02 15.64
N LYS A 144 5.82 -15.36 15.69
CA LYS A 144 6.55 -16.05 14.62
C LYS A 144 5.85 -17.32 14.11
N HIS A 145 5.24 -18.08 15.03
CA HIS A 145 4.52 -19.32 14.70
C HIS A 145 3.27 -19.11 13.83
N LEU A 146 2.79 -17.86 13.71
CA LEU A 146 1.59 -17.51 12.92
C LEU A 146 1.91 -17.13 11.47
N ASN A 147 3.20 -17.08 11.08
CA ASN A 147 3.64 -16.74 9.72
C ASN A 147 3.03 -15.43 9.16
N LEU A 148 2.95 -14.39 10.01
CA LEU A 148 2.40 -13.10 9.61
C LEU A 148 3.22 -12.47 8.48
N LYS A 149 2.53 -11.76 7.59
CA LYS A 149 3.12 -11.06 6.44
C LYS A 149 2.88 -9.57 6.54
N TYR A 150 3.85 -8.78 6.09
CA TYR A 150 3.83 -7.34 6.30
C TYR A 150 4.01 -6.57 5.00
N VAL A 151 3.23 -5.50 4.85
CA VAL A 151 3.49 -4.41 3.90
C VAL A 151 4.10 -3.26 4.69
N ALA A 152 5.36 -2.93 4.44
CA ALA A 152 6.08 -1.89 5.16
C ALA A 152 5.99 -0.55 4.43
N LEU A 153 5.42 0.46 5.10
CA LEU A 153 5.25 1.81 4.60
C LEU A 153 5.55 2.85 5.68
N GLY A 154 5.90 4.07 5.27
CA GLY A 154 6.16 5.20 6.17
C GLY A 154 7.65 5.40 6.47
N GLY A 155 8.19 6.52 5.99
CA GLY A 155 9.61 6.88 6.11
C GLY A 155 10.55 6.08 5.21
N ILE A 156 10.03 5.10 4.48
CA ILE A 156 10.81 4.32 3.52
C ILE A 156 11.09 5.17 2.28
N ASN A 157 12.30 5.03 1.75
CA ASN A 157 12.80 5.77 0.59
C ASN A 157 13.81 4.92 -0.20
N GLN A 158 14.39 5.51 -1.25
CA GLN A 158 15.33 4.84 -2.14
C GLN A 158 16.58 4.27 -1.44
N THR A 159 17.00 4.82 -0.30
CA THR A 159 18.23 4.40 0.38
C THR A 159 18.01 3.27 1.39
N ASN A 160 16.78 3.07 1.85
CA ASN A 160 16.48 2.12 2.93
C ASN A 160 15.53 0.97 2.55
N PHE A 161 14.83 1.03 1.40
CA PHE A 161 13.81 0.03 1.03
C PHE A 161 14.36 -1.38 0.86
N THR A 162 15.62 -1.52 0.37
CA THR A 162 16.23 -2.84 0.10
C THR A 162 16.41 -3.68 1.36
N LYS A 163 16.56 -3.04 2.54
CA LYS A 163 16.67 -3.79 3.80
C LYS A 163 15.37 -4.53 4.16
N TYR A 164 14.22 -4.01 3.72
CA TYR A 164 12.92 -4.66 3.91
C TYR A 164 12.76 -5.86 2.99
N LEU A 165 13.22 -5.76 1.74
CA LEU A 165 13.08 -6.83 0.75
C LEU A 165 13.82 -8.12 1.12
N LYS A 166 14.84 -8.02 1.98
CA LYS A 166 15.61 -9.17 2.48
C LYS A 166 14.83 -10.10 3.42
N SER A 167 13.67 -9.64 3.93
CA SER A 167 12.86 -10.42 4.86
C SER A 167 11.74 -11.17 4.14
N ASP A 168 11.62 -12.46 4.39
CA ASP A 168 10.54 -13.31 3.84
C ASP A 168 9.15 -12.93 4.36
N ASN A 169 9.10 -12.23 5.50
CA ASN A 169 7.85 -11.74 6.06
C ASN A 169 7.35 -10.47 5.39
N ILE A 170 8.21 -9.76 4.64
CA ILE A 170 7.81 -8.57 3.88
C ILE A 170 7.29 -9.00 2.52
N ILE A 171 6.02 -8.70 2.27
CA ILE A 171 5.31 -8.97 1.01
C ILE A 171 5.05 -7.71 0.20
N GLY A 172 5.33 -6.54 0.75
CA GLY A 172 5.24 -5.26 0.07
C GLY A 172 6.07 -4.19 0.77
N VAL A 173 6.69 -3.33 -0.02
CA VAL A 173 7.44 -2.17 0.45
C VAL A 173 7.25 -1.01 -0.50
N GLY A 174 7.10 0.20 0.03
CA GLY A 174 6.94 1.36 -0.83
C GLY A 174 6.69 2.65 -0.06
N GLY A 175 6.13 3.61 -0.78
CA GLY A 175 5.83 4.93 -0.24
C GLY A 175 5.57 5.96 -1.34
N SER A 176 5.33 7.21 -0.94
CA SER A 176 5.02 8.30 -1.86
C SER A 176 6.24 8.85 -2.63
N TRP A 177 7.46 8.56 -2.18
CA TRP A 177 8.71 9.01 -2.81
C TRP A 177 8.93 8.49 -4.24
N ILE A 178 8.23 7.42 -4.64
CA ILE A 178 8.29 6.87 -6.00
C ILE A 178 7.59 7.82 -6.98
N ALA A 179 6.45 8.37 -6.58
CA ALA A 179 5.66 9.32 -7.35
C ALA A 179 5.17 10.43 -6.41
N GLU A 180 6.07 11.35 -6.08
CA GLU A 180 5.77 12.49 -5.20
C GLU A 180 4.69 13.39 -5.79
N GLU A 181 3.87 14.00 -4.93
CA GLU A 181 2.78 14.89 -5.32
C GLU A 181 3.23 16.00 -6.27
N ILE A 182 4.44 16.54 -6.04
CA ILE A 182 4.99 17.59 -6.93
C ILE A 182 5.32 17.08 -8.33
N LEU A 183 5.77 15.84 -8.47
CA LEU A 183 6.03 15.23 -9.77
C LEU A 183 4.72 14.98 -10.53
N ILE A 184 3.71 14.48 -9.82
CA ILE A 184 2.37 14.26 -10.37
C ILE A 184 1.76 15.61 -10.81
N LYS A 185 1.84 16.63 -9.93
CA LYS A 185 1.34 17.98 -10.21
C LYS A 185 1.94 18.57 -11.49
N ASN A 186 3.23 18.35 -11.72
CA ASN A 186 3.98 18.90 -12.84
C ASN A 186 4.01 17.97 -14.07
N ASN A 187 3.28 16.85 -14.07
CA ASN A 187 3.30 15.81 -15.12
C ASN A 187 4.72 15.30 -15.41
N ASN A 188 5.59 15.25 -14.41
CA ASN A 188 6.96 14.77 -14.58
C ASN A 188 7.02 13.24 -14.63
N TRP A 189 6.37 12.68 -15.65
CA TRP A 189 6.29 11.23 -15.86
C TRP A 189 7.65 10.59 -16.11
N SER A 190 8.58 11.35 -16.71
CA SER A 190 9.95 10.90 -16.96
C SER A 190 10.67 10.56 -15.65
N GLU A 191 10.65 11.47 -14.67
CA GLU A 191 11.27 11.24 -13.37
C GLU A 191 10.62 10.08 -12.60
N ILE A 192 9.27 10.01 -12.62
CA ILE A 192 8.53 8.90 -12.02
C ILE A 192 8.94 7.56 -12.64
N SER A 193 9.05 7.50 -13.96
CA SER A 193 9.49 6.30 -14.68
C SER A 193 10.92 5.89 -14.32
N ILE A 194 11.85 6.86 -14.25
CA ILE A 194 13.25 6.61 -13.85
C ILE A 194 13.31 6.01 -12.45
N ARG A 195 12.59 6.61 -11.49
CA ARG A 195 12.53 6.11 -10.10
C ARG A 195 11.96 4.69 -10.03
N ALA A 196 10.85 4.46 -10.72
CA ALA A 196 10.18 3.17 -10.74
C ALA A 196 11.09 2.06 -11.29
N LYS A 197 11.75 2.29 -12.44
CA LYS A 197 12.68 1.33 -13.07
C LYS A 197 13.86 1.03 -12.16
N LYS A 198 14.49 2.07 -11.60
CA LYS A 198 15.64 1.90 -10.69
C LYS A 198 15.28 1.06 -9.46
N LEU A 199 14.07 1.21 -8.93
CA LEU A 199 13.62 0.40 -7.80
C LEU A 199 13.46 -1.07 -8.15
N LEU A 200 12.89 -1.36 -9.33
CA LEU A 200 12.72 -2.72 -9.79
C LEU A 200 14.07 -3.39 -10.03
N GLU A 201 15.05 -2.69 -10.60
CA GLU A 201 16.43 -3.20 -10.77
C GLU A 201 17.08 -3.56 -9.41
N LEU A 202 16.84 -2.76 -8.36
CA LEU A 202 17.39 -3.00 -7.02
C LEU A 202 16.58 -4.02 -6.19
N SER A 203 15.44 -4.48 -6.69
CA SER A 203 14.54 -5.41 -6.00
C SER A 203 14.66 -6.87 -6.45
N VAL A 204 15.55 -7.12 -7.41
CA VAL A 204 15.87 -8.47 -7.95
C VAL A 204 16.86 -9.23 -7.07
#